data_5ce7096bdd0cb3129cd5eb3025bd9242
#
_entry.id   5ce7096bdd0cb3129cd5eb3025bd9242
#
_cell.length_a   1.000
_cell.length_b   1.000
_cell.length_c   1.000
_cell.angle_alpha   90.00
_cell.angle_beta   90.00
_cell.angle_gamma   90.00
#
_symmetry.space_group_name_H-M   'P 1'
#
loop_
_entity.id
_entity.type
_entity.pdbx_description
1 polymer ?
#
loop_
_entity_poly.entity_id
_entity_poly.type
_entity_poly.pdbx_seq_one_letter_code
_entity_poly.pdbx_strand_id
1 'polypeptide(L)'
;MGEKRAYKLRKPGGGRKKLKPEYDAGKNLKEQMESAVALYDSEMSLQTIGDALNLHPIKVRKLLITDGVYESEVAEKVQDTFEEYRETQDYKTSILSTAKALNLSKASVTSYLPYQKGVYFPSTEKEKISVGAERQRRYRAMKRWRADPTEEVDRL
;
A
#
# COMPACT_ATOMS: atom_id res chain seq x y z
N MET A 1 45.87 24.91 -7.68
CA MET A 1 45.17 23.79 -8.36
C MET A 1 44.76 22.78 -7.32
N GLY A 2 43.44 22.67 -7.09
CA GLY A 2 42.94 21.72 -6.13
C GLY A 2 43.01 20.30 -6.67
N GLU A 3 43.65 19.40 -5.94
CA GLU A 3 43.64 17.97 -6.25
C GLU A 3 42.20 17.46 -6.34
N LYS A 4 41.80 16.94 -7.49
CA LYS A 4 40.51 16.28 -7.65
C LYS A 4 40.49 15.07 -6.72
N ARG A 5 39.67 15.12 -5.69
CA ARG A 5 39.47 13.98 -4.76
C ARG A 5 39.12 12.74 -5.60
N ALA A 6 39.97 11.71 -5.52
CA ALA A 6 39.75 10.46 -6.20
C ALA A 6 38.38 9.87 -5.75
N TYR A 7 37.52 9.58 -6.71
CA TYR A 7 36.22 8.97 -6.46
C TYR A 7 36.41 7.60 -5.81
N LYS A 8 36.07 7.47 -4.52
CA LYS A 8 36.11 6.16 -3.86
C LYS A 8 35.02 5.29 -4.46
N LEU A 9 35.43 4.28 -5.21
CA LEU A 9 34.53 3.24 -5.69
C LEU A 9 33.75 2.64 -4.48
N ARG A 10 32.44 2.67 -4.54
CA ARG A 10 31.60 2.04 -3.52
C ARG A 10 31.88 0.54 -3.51
N LYS A 11 32.11 -0.01 -2.32
CA LYS A 11 32.28 -1.46 -2.17
C LYS A 11 31.06 -2.18 -2.73
N PRO A 12 31.23 -3.25 -3.54
CA PRO A 12 30.11 -4.07 -3.98
C PRO A 12 29.35 -4.58 -2.76
N GLY A 13 28.02 -4.42 -2.74
CA GLY A 13 27.17 -4.80 -1.62
C GLY A 13 26.76 -3.68 -0.66
N GLY A 14 27.22 -2.43 -0.86
CA GLY A 14 26.85 -1.26 -0.03
C GLY A 14 25.46 -0.66 -0.34
N GLY A 15 24.52 -1.44 -0.80
CA GLY A 15 23.14 -1.03 -1.01
C GLY A 15 22.18 -1.63 0.05
N ARG A 16 20.93 -1.15 0.06
CA ARG A 16 19.85 -1.78 0.83
C ARG A 16 19.82 -3.27 0.49
N LYS A 17 19.94 -4.14 1.51
CA LYS A 17 19.82 -5.59 1.30
C LYS A 17 18.55 -5.87 0.49
N LYS A 18 18.68 -6.59 -0.61
CA LYS A 18 17.52 -7.05 -1.37
C LYS A 18 16.63 -7.84 -0.42
N LEU A 19 15.36 -7.51 -0.35
CA LEU A 19 14.36 -8.38 0.24
C LEU A 19 14.55 -9.77 -0.37
N LYS A 20 14.40 -10.82 0.45
CA LYS A 20 14.49 -12.20 -0.05
C LYS A 20 13.67 -12.31 -1.33
N PRO A 21 14.16 -12.95 -2.40
CA PRO A 21 13.43 -13.02 -3.67
C PRO A 21 12.04 -13.65 -3.55
N GLU A 22 11.79 -14.39 -2.49
CA GLU A 22 10.53 -15.04 -2.16
C GLU A 22 9.54 -14.13 -1.39
N TYR A 23 9.99 -12.93 -0.94
CA TYR A 23 9.13 -12.03 -0.18
C TYR A 23 8.44 -11.03 -1.12
N ASP A 24 7.21 -11.34 -1.47
CA ASP A 24 6.27 -10.42 -2.09
C ASP A 24 5.26 -9.94 -1.03
N ALA A 25 5.36 -8.66 -0.64
CA ALA A 25 4.50 -8.10 0.39
C ALA A 25 3.01 -8.10 0.00
N GLY A 26 2.71 -7.90 -1.28
CA GLY A 26 1.34 -7.92 -1.78
C GLY A 26 0.74 -9.31 -1.79
N LYS A 27 1.49 -10.29 -2.28
CA LYS A 27 1.09 -11.69 -2.26
C LYS A 27 0.90 -12.21 -0.84
N ASN A 28 1.84 -11.89 0.05
CA ASN A 28 1.77 -12.29 1.46
C ASN A 28 0.53 -11.69 2.15
N LEU A 29 0.20 -10.43 1.89
CA LEU A 29 -0.98 -9.77 2.43
C LEU A 29 -2.27 -10.42 1.91
N LYS A 30 -2.32 -10.79 0.63
CA LYS A 30 -3.44 -11.50 0.02
C LYS A 30 -3.65 -12.88 0.65
N GLU A 31 -2.58 -13.66 0.81
CA GLU A 31 -2.63 -14.97 1.45
C GLU A 31 -3.11 -14.88 2.91
N GLN A 32 -2.65 -13.89 3.65
CA GLN A 32 -3.11 -13.61 5.01
C GLN A 32 -4.60 -13.23 5.06
N MET A 33 -5.06 -12.42 4.11
CA MET A 33 -6.46 -12.04 4.00
C MET A 33 -7.35 -13.26 3.70
N GLU A 34 -7.00 -14.06 2.71
CA GLU A 34 -7.73 -15.28 2.35
C GLU A 34 -7.79 -16.27 3.52
N SER A 35 -6.70 -16.44 4.24
CA SER A 35 -6.65 -17.29 5.44
C SER A 35 -7.52 -16.75 6.57
N ALA A 36 -7.51 -15.44 6.80
CA ALA A 36 -8.34 -14.80 7.81
C ALA A 36 -9.84 -14.93 7.49
N VAL A 37 -10.22 -14.74 6.23
CA VAL A 37 -11.61 -14.90 5.75
C VAL A 37 -12.08 -16.34 5.93
N ALA A 38 -11.26 -17.33 5.58
CA ALA A 38 -11.59 -18.74 5.74
C ALA A 38 -11.85 -19.12 7.21
N LEU A 39 -11.03 -18.61 8.13
CA LEU A 39 -11.21 -18.85 9.57
C LEU A 39 -12.41 -18.06 10.16
N TYR A 40 -12.68 -16.87 9.65
CA TYR A 40 -13.81 -16.07 10.07
C TYR A 40 -15.15 -16.70 9.70
N ASP A 41 -15.23 -17.32 8.54
CA ASP A 41 -16.41 -18.07 8.08
C ASP A 41 -16.74 -19.27 8.99
N SER A 42 -15.77 -19.75 9.75
CA SER A 42 -15.98 -20.79 10.79
C SER A 42 -16.31 -20.25 12.18
N GLU A 43 -16.72 -18.99 12.30
CA GLU A 43 -17.15 -18.31 13.54
C GLU A 43 -16.07 -18.17 14.63
N MET A 44 -14.80 -18.18 14.24
CA MET A 44 -13.71 -17.93 15.17
C MET A 44 -13.64 -16.46 15.58
N SER A 45 -13.25 -16.19 16.84
CA SER A 45 -12.98 -14.83 17.31
C SER A 45 -11.73 -14.23 16.63
N LEU A 46 -11.68 -12.89 16.57
CA LEU A 46 -10.49 -12.20 16.01
C LEU A 46 -9.19 -12.57 16.73
N GLN A 47 -9.24 -12.76 18.04
CA GLN A 47 -8.09 -13.20 18.83
C GLN A 47 -7.64 -14.59 18.41
N THR A 48 -8.57 -15.53 18.29
CA THR A 48 -8.27 -16.91 17.91
C THR A 48 -7.70 -16.97 16.49
N ILE A 49 -8.25 -16.22 15.55
CA ILE A 49 -7.70 -16.11 14.18
C ILE A 49 -6.31 -15.49 14.20
N GLY A 50 -6.11 -14.45 14.99
CA GLY A 50 -4.81 -13.80 15.16
C GLY A 50 -3.75 -14.77 15.70
N ASP A 51 -4.10 -15.54 16.71
CA ASP A 51 -3.19 -16.55 17.28
C ASP A 51 -2.86 -17.66 16.27
N ALA A 52 -3.84 -18.14 15.51
CA ALA A 52 -3.67 -19.17 14.48
C ALA A 52 -2.76 -18.70 13.32
N LEU A 53 -2.86 -17.44 12.94
CA LEU A 53 -2.11 -16.86 11.82
C LEU A 53 -0.84 -16.10 12.26
N ASN A 54 -0.59 -16.02 13.56
CA ASN A 54 0.47 -15.20 14.14
C ASN A 54 0.36 -13.71 13.72
N LEU A 55 -0.85 -13.19 13.80
CA LEU A 55 -1.20 -11.81 13.47
C LEU A 55 -1.87 -11.13 14.66
N HIS A 56 -1.68 -9.81 14.77
CA HIS A 56 -2.41 -9.04 15.75
C HIS A 56 -3.91 -8.96 15.41
N PRO A 57 -4.84 -9.08 16.39
CA PRO A 57 -6.30 -9.06 16.13
C PRO A 57 -6.78 -7.84 15.35
N ILE A 58 -6.18 -6.67 15.57
CA ILE A 58 -6.48 -5.44 14.80
C ILE A 58 -6.12 -5.61 13.32
N LYS A 59 -5.00 -6.27 13.02
CA LYS A 59 -4.63 -6.57 11.62
C LYS A 59 -5.60 -7.55 10.99
N VAL A 60 -6.02 -8.58 11.71
CA VAL A 60 -7.06 -9.53 11.25
C VAL A 60 -8.34 -8.78 10.92
N ARG A 61 -8.81 -7.92 11.81
CA ARG A 61 -10.01 -7.10 11.57
C ARG A 61 -9.86 -6.24 10.31
N LYS A 62 -8.73 -5.58 10.13
CA LYS A 62 -8.47 -4.75 8.95
C LYS A 62 -8.46 -5.55 7.66
N LEU A 63 -7.92 -6.76 7.67
CA LEU A 63 -7.98 -7.69 6.53
C LEU A 63 -9.42 -8.08 6.20
N LEU A 64 -10.21 -8.41 7.21
CA LEU A 64 -11.62 -8.76 7.03
C LEU A 64 -12.47 -7.59 6.53
N ILE A 65 -12.19 -6.38 6.99
CA ILE A 65 -12.83 -5.14 6.49
C ILE A 65 -12.44 -4.92 5.02
N THR A 66 -11.19 -5.16 4.66
CA THR A 66 -10.71 -5.00 3.28
C THR A 66 -11.41 -5.96 2.32
N ASP A 67 -11.68 -7.17 2.76
CA ASP A 67 -12.46 -8.16 1.98
C ASP A 67 -13.98 -7.89 1.99
N GLY A 68 -14.47 -7.08 2.92
CA GLY A 68 -15.88 -6.73 3.04
C GLY A 68 -16.74 -7.72 3.82
N VAL A 69 -16.14 -8.65 4.54
CA VAL A 69 -16.88 -9.68 5.32
C VAL A 69 -17.09 -9.34 6.79
N TYR A 70 -16.40 -8.31 7.30
CA TYR A 70 -16.49 -7.89 8.68
C TYR A 70 -17.62 -6.89 8.88
N GLU A 71 -18.56 -7.22 9.76
CA GLU A 71 -19.69 -6.37 10.12
C GLU A 71 -19.60 -5.93 11.59
N SER A 72 -19.66 -4.64 11.82
CA SER A 72 -19.65 -4.05 13.15
C SER A 72 -20.25 -2.64 13.10
N GLU A 73 -21.10 -2.29 14.06
CA GLU A 73 -21.66 -0.94 14.16
C GLU A 73 -20.59 0.15 14.22
N VAL A 74 -19.50 -0.10 14.91
CA VAL A 74 -18.38 0.86 15.00
C VAL A 74 -17.69 0.99 13.66
N ALA A 75 -17.46 -0.11 12.96
CA ALA A 75 -16.83 -0.10 11.64
C ALA A 75 -17.72 0.65 10.63
N GLU A 76 -19.00 0.40 10.61
CA GLU A 76 -19.96 1.11 9.75
C GLU A 76 -19.95 2.62 10.03
N LYS A 77 -20.09 3.03 11.29
CA LYS A 77 -20.04 4.44 11.67
C LYS A 77 -18.74 5.13 11.24
N VAL A 78 -17.59 4.48 11.43
CA VAL A 78 -16.30 5.02 11.04
C VAL A 78 -16.22 5.15 9.52
N GLN A 79 -16.62 4.13 8.78
CA GLN A 79 -16.58 4.12 7.32
C GLN A 79 -17.52 5.17 6.72
N ASP A 80 -18.76 5.23 7.18
CA ASP A 80 -19.76 6.19 6.70
C ASP A 80 -19.31 7.64 6.96
N THR A 81 -18.88 7.94 8.18
CA THR A 81 -18.39 9.26 8.55
C THR A 81 -17.13 9.63 7.75
N PHE A 82 -16.25 8.67 7.52
CA PHE A 82 -15.06 8.88 6.71
C PHE A 82 -15.41 9.16 5.25
N GLU A 83 -16.34 8.43 4.66
CA GLU A 83 -16.79 8.64 3.28
C GLU A 83 -17.44 10.01 3.09
N GLU A 84 -18.27 10.46 4.03
CA GLU A 84 -18.85 11.81 4.00
C GLU A 84 -17.76 12.90 3.93
N TYR A 85 -16.72 12.78 4.75
CA TYR A 85 -15.60 13.74 4.69
C TYR A 85 -14.76 13.59 3.43
N ARG A 86 -14.66 12.37 2.86
CA ARG A 86 -13.92 12.13 1.62
C ARG A 86 -14.49 12.82 0.39
N GLU A 87 -15.78 13.14 0.40
CA GLU A 87 -16.38 13.89 -0.70
C GLU A 87 -15.80 15.30 -0.86
N THR A 88 -15.37 15.92 0.24
CA THR A 88 -14.91 17.32 0.27
C THR A 88 -13.46 17.48 0.69
N GLN A 89 -12.82 16.46 1.25
CA GLN A 89 -11.49 16.53 1.85
C GLN A 89 -10.56 15.43 1.30
N ASP A 90 -9.26 15.65 1.45
CA ASP A 90 -8.26 14.62 1.16
C ASP A 90 -8.26 13.51 2.22
N TYR A 91 -7.59 12.40 1.92
CA TYR A 91 -7.59 11.22 2.79
C TYR A 91 -7.10 11.51 4.23
N LYS A 92 -6.01 12.22 4.38
CA LYS A 92 -5.43 12.53 5.70
C LYS A 92 -6.34 13.41 6.53
N THR A 93 -6.90 14.45 5.90
CA THR A 93 -7.83 15.38 6.55
C THR A 93 -9.13 14.69 6.92
N SER A 94 -9.63 13.79 6.08
CA SER A 94 -10.83 12.98 6.35
C SER A 94 -10.64 12.07 7.56
N ILE A 95 -9.46 11.46 7.74
CA ILE A 95 -9.15 10.69 8.95
C ILE A 95 -9.21 11.56 10.19
N LEU A 96 -8.62 12.77 10.14
CA LEU A 96 -8.63 13.73 11.26
C LEU A 96 -10.04 14.18 11.62
N SER A 97 -10.85 14.51 10.62
CA SER A 97 -12.23 14.95 10.80
C SER A 97 -13.10 13.83 11.37
N THR A 98 -12.95 12.62 10.89
CA THR A 98 -13.63 11.43 11.41
C THR A 98 -13.24 11.14 12.85
N ALA A 99 -11.95 11.22 13.17
CA ALA A 99 -11.45 11.04 14.53
C ALA A 99 -12.05 12.06 15.52
N LYS A 100 -12.16 13.31 15.12
CA LYS A 100 -12.81 14.37 15.93
C LYS A 100 -14.31 14.14 16.08
N ALA A 101 -15.00 13.82 14.99
CA ALA A 101 -16.45 13.62 14.98
C ALA A 101 -16.89 12.45 15.87
N LEU A 102 -16.13 11.37 15.89
CA LEU A 102 -16.42 10.14 16.64
C LEU A 102 -15.67 10.04 17.97
N ASN A 103 -14.85 11.05 18.32
CA ASN A 103 -14.02 11.05 19.51
C ASN A 103 -13.08 9.83 19.60
N LEU A 104 -12.47 9.49 18.50
CA LEU A 104 -11.52 8.38 18.34
C LEU A 104 -10.12 8.90 18.03
N SER A 105 -9.11 8.06 18.27
CA SER A 105 -7.76 8.37 17.80
C SER A 105 -7.64 8.13 16.29
N LYS A 106 -6.67 8.79 15.63
CA LYS A 106 -6.35 8.54 14.21
C LYS A 106 -6.05 7.06 13.95
N ALA A 107 -5.31 6.43 14.85
CA ALA A 107 -4.96 5.01 14.74
C ALA A 107 -6.21 4.12 14.78
N SER A 108 -7.17 4.44 15.66
CA SER A 108 -8.44 3.74 15.72
C SER A 108 -9.24 3.88 14.43
N VAL A 109 -9.38 5.10 13.91
CA VAL A 109 -10.06 5.33 12.63
C VAL A 109 -9.39 4.54 11.50
N THR A 110 -8.08 4.63 11.38
CA THR A 110 -7.32 3.91 10.34
C THR A 110 -7.48 2.39 10.47
N SER A 111 -7.61 1.86 11.67
CA SER A 111 -7.80 0.43 11.91
C SER A 111 -9.16 -0.12 11.46
N TYR A 112 -10.17 0.74 11.33
CA TYR A 112 -11.50 0.41 10.82
C TYR A 112 -11.68 0.68 9.33
N LEU A 113 -10.67 1.23 8.68
CA LEU A 113 -10.68 1.46 7.23
C LEU A 113 -9.96 0.34 6.49
N PRO A 114 -10.34 0.03 5.25
CA PRO A 114 -9.65 -0.96 4.45
C PRO A 114 -8.22 -0.51 4.09
N TYR A 115 -7.39 -1.46 3.68
CA TYR A 115 -6.06 -1.15 3.15
C TYR A 115 -6.15 -0.32 1.89
N GLN A 116 -5.50 0.85 1.87
CA GLN A 116 -5.57 1.80 0.75
C GLN A 116 -4.88 1.30 -0.53
N LYS A 117 -3.78 0.58 -0.36
CA LYS A 117 -3.00 0.08 -1.50
C LYS A 117 -3.54 -1.21 -2.07
N GLY A 118 -4.78 -1.52 -1.80
CA GLY A 118 -5.40 -2.75 -2.24
C GLY A 118 -4.58 -3.99 -1.86
N VAL A 119 -5.20 -4.98 -1.33
CA VAL A 119 -4.63 -6.32 -1.40
C VAL A 119 -4.66 -6.64 -2.88
N TYR A 120 -3.50 -6.73 -3.52
CA TYR A 120 -3.40 -6.96 -4.95
C TYR A 120 -4.13 -8.23 -5.34
N PHE A 121 -5.35 -8.05 -5.80
CA PHE A 121 -5.89 -9.00 -6.75
C PHE A 121 -5.05 -8.81 -8.02
N PRO A 122 -4.55 -9.87 -8.64
CA PRO A 122 -3.98 -9.76 -9.96
C PRO A 122 -5.08 -9.21 -10.87
N SER A 123 -5.15 -7.88 -10.96
CA SER A 123 -6.10 -7.25 -11.85
C SER A 123 -5.61 -7.52 -13.26
N THR A 124 -6.46 -8.07 -14.07
CA THR A 124 -6.31 -8.10 -15.53
C THR A 124 -6.31 -6.67 -16.11
N GLU A 125 -6.61 -5.68 -15.29
CA GLU A 125 -6.48 -4.27 -15.65
C GLU A 125 -5.01 -3.85 -15.52
N LYS A 126 -4.50 -3.27 -16.60
CA LYS A 126 -3.17 -2.65 -16.64
C LYS A 126 -2.98 -1.79 -15.39
N GLU A 127 -1.96 -2.08 -14.61
CA GLU A 127 -1.61 -1.33 -13.41
C GLU A 127 -1.72 0.17 -13.70
N LYS A 128 -2.58 0.86 -12.96
CA LYS A 128 -2.63 2.32 -13.01
C LYS A 128 -1.30 2.84 -12.45
N ILE A 129 -0.38 3.11 -13.35
CA ILE A 129 0.93 3.65 -12.99
C ILE A 129 0.70 4.95 -12.24
N SER A 130 1.26 5.08 -11.05
CA SER A 130 1.13 6.32 -10.29
C SER A 130 1.66 7.51 -11.11
N VAL A 131 1.01 8.66 -10.99
CA VAL A 131 1.41 9.90 -11.70
C VAL A 131 2.90 10.22 -11.48
N GLY A 132 3.44 9.92 -10.30
CA GLY A 132 4.86 10.09 -10.01
C GLY A 132 5.77 9.12 -10.79
N ALA A 133 5.37 7.87 -10.91
CA ALA A 133 6.10 6.87 -11.70
C ALA A 133 6.05 7.20 -13.19
N GLU A 134 4.93 7.70 -13.68
CA GLU A 134 4.80 8.14 -15.07
C GLU A 134 5.69 9.36 -15.38
N ARG A 135 5.71 10.36 -14.48
CA ARG A 135 6.63 11.51 -14.60
C ARG A 135 8.09 11.06 -14.64
N GLN A 136 8.49 10.12 -13.79
CA GLN A 136 9.85 9.57 -13.80
C GLN A 136 10.16 8.82 -15.10
N ARG A 137 9.22 8.05 -15.64
CA ARG A 137 9.40 7.37 -16.93
C ARG A 137 9.57 8.37 -18.06
N ARG A 138 8.73 9.41 -18.11
CA ARG A 138 8.85 10.49 -19.11
C ARG A 138 10.17 11.23 -19.01
N TYR A 139 10.61 11.55 -17.79
CA TYR A 139 11.90 12.22 -17.56
C TYR A 139 13.08 11.36 -18.03
N ARG A 140 13.08 10.06 -17.71
CA ARG A 140 14.11 9.12 -18.14
C ARG A 140 14.13 8.94 -19.66
N ALA A 141 12.97 8.85 -20.28
CA ALA A 141 12.84 8.76 -21.73
C ALA A 141 13.37 10.02 -22.41
N MET A 142 13.01 11.21 -21.92
CA MET A 142 13.52 12.49 -22.43
C MET A 142 15.05 12.60 -22.25
N LYS A 143 15.59 12.13 -21.13
CA LYS A 143 17.05 12.14 -20.90
C LYS A 143 17.79 11.21 -21.85
N ARG A 144 17.25 10.03 -22.17
CA ARG A 144 17.81 9.11 -23.17
C ARG A 144 17.78 9.74 -24.57
N TRP A 145 16.65 10.31 -24.94
CA TRP A 145 16.50 10.99 -26.24
C TRP A 145 17.49 12.13 -26.43
N ARG A 146 17.77 12.93 -25.39
CA ARG A 146 18.76 13.99 -25.40
C ARG A 146 20.21 13.46 -25.48
N ALA A 147 20.48 12.27 -24.95
CA ALA A 147 21.79 11.63 -24.98
C ALA A 147 22.07 10.96 -26.33
N ASP A 148 21.05 10.53 -27.07
CA ASP A 148 21.17 9.82 -28.34
C ASP A 148 20.09 10.27 -29.34
N PRO A 149 20.28 11.45 -29.99
CA PRO A 149 19.28 11.98 -30.95
C PRO A 149 19.26 11.23 -32.30
N THR A 150 20.10 10.23 -32.47
CA THR A 150 20.25 9.52 -33.76
C THR A 150 19.41 8.26 -33.89
N GLU A 151 18.84 7.74 -32.81
CA GLU A 151 18.03 6.51 -32.88
C GLU A 151 16.60 6.70 -33.44
N GLU A 152 16.12 7.94 -33.62
CA GLU A 152 14.73 8.18 -34.02
C GLU A 152 14.55 8.31 -35.55
N VAL A 153 15.63 8.43 -36.30
CA VAL A 153 15.54 8.57 -37.76
C VAL A 153 15.30 7.23 -38.45
N ASP A 154 15.65 6.13 -37.84
CA ASP A 154 15.51 4.77 -38.43
C ASP A 154 14.13 4.08 -38.11
N ARG A 155 13.22 4.76 -37.43
CA ARG A 155 11.89 4.21 -37.07
C ARG A 155 10.72 4.83 -37.84
N LEU A 156 11.03 5.64 -38.83
CA LEU A 156 10.02 6.18 -39.74
C LEU A 156 9.95 5.34 -41.05
#